data_8849117482c25a32948dead6f96b7887
#
_entry.id   8849117482c25a32948dead6f96b7887
#
_cell.length_a   1.000
_cell.length_b   1.000
_cell.length_c   1.000
_cell.angle_alpha   90.00
_cell.angle_beta   90.00
_cell.angle_gamma   90.00
#
_symmetry.space_group_name_H-M   'P 1'
#
loop_
_entity.id
_entity.type
_entity.pdbx_description
1 polymer ?
#
loop_
_entity_poly.entity_id
_entity_poly.type
_entity_poly.pdbx_seq_one_letter_code
_entity_poly.pdbx_strand_id
1 'polypeptide(L)'
;QAAEPQTATAQSAAKAPGKGAAAGGYGKEDLKEFADIGYSDMSNTDADGNPKPGFNHSTSTPKKDDPKGPYQLPLAREEQDILDGKKVPDLAKVMKIVVNHGNAFIAEKLVALGGAPHSSLFTGQDYLKPVIKMFMECADAGIKAYAPYTVNPRCYDVYNVENNAKDMKVIYELYGVQRDLDYMHARLGAPDLNFRSCACYVDEVGNQPKPGTYVAWAESSAVNYGNSAMGLRTNRNASGMELLCGLLGKAPLFGLMTDEGRMSTWLVDVKTSKEPDWGVLGTAIGLKVVDANPVSVGADKYLGTEVSNANMHLLKLMGSATASSGAVGLYH
;
A
#
# COMPACT_ATOMS: atom_id res chain seq x y z
N GLN A 1 15.98 20.38 49.52
CA GLN A 1 14.69 19.68 49.54
C GLN A 1 14.24 19.58 48.09
N ALA A 2 14.36 18.37 47.52
CA ALA A 2 13.93 18.05 46.16
C ALA A 2 12.45 17.57 46.21
N ALA A 3 11.63 18.11 45.33
CA ALA A 3 10.24 17.70 45.20
C ALA A 3 10.16 16.48 44.23
N GLU A 4 9.48 15.42 44.67
CA GLU A 4 9.18 14.23 43.89
C GLU A 4 8.11 14.53 42.84
N PRO A 5 8.15 13.90 41.65
CA PRO A 5 7.09 14.03 40.66
C PRO A 5 5.92 13.08 40.96
N GLN A 6 4.73 13.63 41.01
CA GLN A 6 3.48 12.87 41.11
C GLN A 6 3.21 12.10 39.83
N THR A 7 3.16 10.80 39.92
CA THR A 7 2.68 9.89 38.87
C THR A 7 1.15 9.90 38.83
N ALA A 8 0.58 10.39 37.74
CA ALA A 8 -0.85 10.21 37.44
C ALA A 8 -1.05 8.85 36.76
N THR A 9 -1.62 7.90 37.47
CA THR A 9 -2.10 6.63 36.94
C THR A 9 -3.47 6.80 36.31
N ALA A 10 -3.55 6.80 35.00
CA ALA A 10 -4.79 6.59 34.29
C ALA A 10 -4.97 5.07 34.06
N GLN A 11 -5.72 4.40 34.91
CA GLN A 11 -6.23 3.07 34.66
C GLN A 11 -7.50 3.19 33.79
N SER A 12 -7.38 2.94 32.51
CA SER A 12 -8.50 2.53 31.68
C SER A 12 -8.47 1.00 31.56
N ALA A 13 -9.36 0.35 32.27
CA ALA A 13 -9.54 -1.09 32.21
C ALA A 13 -10.22 -1.46 30.89
N ALA A 14 -9.45 -1.89 29.91
CA ALA A 14 -9.99 -2.61 28.77
C ALA A 14 -10.50 -3.98 29.26
N LYS A 15 -11.80 -4.22 29.14
CA LYS A 15 -12.42 -5.52 29.37
C LYS A 15 -11.85 -6.54 28.38
N ALA A 16 -11.30 -7.62 28.87
CA ALA A 16 -10.88 -8.74 28.06
C ALA A 16 -12.05 -9.33 27.26
N PRO A 17 -11.89 -9.72 25.99
CA PRO A 17 -12.95 -10.34 25.22
C PRO A 17 -13.31 -11.71 25.81
N GLY A 18 -14.61 -11.98 25.94
CA GLY A 18 -15.16 -13.23 26.46
C GLY A 18 -14.75 -14.43 25.61
N LYS A 19 -14.50 -15.55 26.26
CA LYS A 19 -14.20 -16.83 25.63
C LYS A 19 -15.36 -17.25 24.71
N GLY A 20 -15.10 -17.38 23.41
CA GLY A 20 -15.98 -18.09 22.50
C GLY A 20 -16.35 -17.32 21.22
N ALA A 21 -15.36 -16.92 20.41
CA ALA A 21 -15.62 -16.56 19.02
C ALA A 21 -14.88 -17.58 18.12
N ALA A 22 -15.64 -18.59 17.67
CA ALA A 22 -15.30 -19.32 16.46
C ALA A 22 -15.35 -18.35 15.27
N ALA A 23 -14.53 -18.60 14.24
CA ALA A 23 -14.41 -17.83 13.01
C ALA A 23 -15.77 -17.39 12.45
N GLY A 24 -16.18 -16.18 12.75
CA GLY A 24 -17.43 -15.57 12.28
C GLY A 24 -17.28 -14.06 12.45
N GLY A 25 -17.57 -13.31 11.38
CA GLY A 25 -17.46 -11.85 11.35
C GLY A 25 -18.18 -11.17 12.52
N TYR A 26 -17.88 -9.91 12.71
CA TYR A 26 -18.43 -9.04 13.75
C TYR A 26 -19.95 -9.17 13.85
N GLY A 27 -20.47 -9.42 15.06
CA GLY A 27 -21.90 -9.51 15.32
C GLY A 27 -22.58 -8.14 15.15
N LYS A 28 -23.92 -8.15 14.98
CA LYS A 28 -24.69 -6.89 14.87
C LYS A 28 -24.52 -5.93 16.06
N GLU A 29 -24.12 -6.45 17.23
CA GLU A 29 -23.87 -5.66 18.43
C GLU A 29 -22.51 -4.97 18.38
N ASP A 30 -21.49 -5.62 17.80
CA ASP A 30 -20.17 -5.02 17.59
C ASP A 30 -20.26 -3.82 16.61
N LEU A 31 -21.12 -3.95 15.57
CA LEU A 31 -21.36 -2.87 14.61
C LEU A 31 -22.12 -1.69 15.23
N LYS A 32 -22.88 -1.90 16.30
CA LYS A 32 -23.60 -0.84 17.00
C LYS A 32 -22.66 0.05 17.81
N GLU A 33 -21.61 -0.54 18.39
CA GLU A 33 -20.58 0.19 19.13
C GLU A 33 -19.76 1.10 18.16
N PHE A 34 -19.54 0.66 16.93
CA PHE A 34 -18.95 1.49 15.87
C PHE A 34 -19.88 2.62 15.39
N ALA A 35 -21.19 2.41 15.37
CA ALA A 35 -22.17 3.44 15.02
C ALA A 35 -22.18 4.61 16.03
N ASP A 36 -21.99 4.31 17.31
CA ASP A 36 -21.98 5.30 18.39
C ASP A 36 -20.71 6.18 18.38
N ILE A 37 -19.64 5.78 17.67
CA ILE A 37 -18.43 6.59 17.45
C ILE A 37 -18.53 7.46 16.19
N GLY A 38 -19.68 7.55 15.54
CA GLY A 38 -19.88 8.40 14.37
C GLY A 38 -19.39 7.79 13.03
N TYR A 39 -19.09 6.51 13.00
CA TYR A 39 -18.78 5.76 11.77
C TYR A 39 -20.03 5.20 11.05
N SER A 40 -21.20 5.75 11.36
CA SER A 40 -22.49 5.16 10.98
C SER A 40 -22.82 5.20 9.49
N ASP A 41 -21.99 5.77 8.64
CA ASP A 41 -22.26 5.76 7.21
C ASP A 41 -20.98 5.79 6.36
N MET A 42 -20.32 4.64 6.30
CA MET A 42 -19.21 4.41 5.36
C MET A 42 -19.69 3.92 3.99
N SER A 43 -20.99 3.90 3.71
CA SER A 43 -21.47 3.61 2.37
C SER A 43 -21.25 4.84 1.47
N ASN A 44 -20.51 4.65 0.38
CA ASN A 44 -20.27 5.67 -0.64
C ASN A 44 -21.50 5.95 -1.49
N THR A 45 -22.61 5.28 -1.17
CA THR A 45 -23.89 5.37 -1.90
C THR A 45 -25.02 5.75 -0.97
N ASP A 46 -26.02 6.45 -1.49
CA ASP A 46 -27.30 6.68 -0.83
C ASP A 46 -28.17 5.42 -0.77
N ALA A 47 -29.35 5.52 -0.20
CA ALA A 47 -30.28 4.40 -0.07
C ALA A 47 -30.74 3.82 -1.44
N ASP A 48 -30.62 4.58 -2.51
CA ASP A 48 -30.98 4.22 -3.87
C ASP A 48 -29.79 3.69 -4.68
N GLY A 49 -28.58 3.60 -4.04
CA GLY A 49 -27.36 3.09 -4.65
C GLY A 49 -26.61 4.13 -5.50
N ASN A 50 -26.97 5.42 -5.43
CA ASN A 50 -26.26 6.48 -6.13
C ASN A 50 -25.05 6.98 -5.29
N PRO A 51 -23.95 7.41 -5.94
CA PRO A 51 -22.81 7.99 -5.26
C PRO A 51 -23.22 9.24 -4.47
N LYS A 52 -22.79 9.34 -3.20
CA LYS A 52 -23.00 10.55 -2.40
C LYS A 52 -22.22 11.73 -3.00
N PRO A 53 -22.74 12.96 -2.93
CA PRO A 53 -22.00 14.14 -3.36
C PRO A 53 -20.64 14.24 -2.68
N GLY A 54 -19.56 14.37 -3.46
CA GLY A 54 -18.19 14.44 -2.95
C GLY A 54 -17.40 13.14 -3.08
N PHE A 55 -18.02 12.01 -3.40
CA PHE A 55 -17.32 10.79 -3.79
C PHE A 55 -17.06 10.83 -5.30
N ASN A 56 -15.83 11.14 -5.66
CA ASN A 56 -15.41 11.03 -7.04
C ASN A 56 -15.00 9.57 -7.29
N HIS A 57 -15.95 8.77 -7.75
CA HIS A 57 -15.62 7.46 -8.31
C HIS A 57 -14.88 7.67 -9.63
N SER A 58 -13.56 7.81 -9.56
CA SER A 58 -12.71 7.76 -10.76
C SER A 58 -12.67 6.37 -11.40
N THR A 59 -13.46 5.45 -10.88
CA THR A 59 -13.65 4.11 -11.44
C THR A 59 -15.13 3.92 -11.68
N SER A 60 -15.59 4.26 -12.89
CA SER A 60 -16.83 3.68 -13.39
C SER A 60 -16.61 2.17 -13.49
N THR A 61 -17.02 1.43 -12.46
CA THR A 61 -17.15 -0.03 -12.60
C THR A 61 -18.09 -0.26 -13.77
N PRO A 62 -17.70 -1.04 -14.79
CA PRO A 62 -18.60 -1.34 -15.91
C PRO A 62 -19.89 -1.89 -15.31
N LYS A 63 -21.02 -1.26 -15.60
CA LYS A 63 -22.32 -1.78 -15.17
C LYS A 63 -22.46 -3.18 -15.76
N LYS A 64 -23.02 -4.09 -14.97
CA LYS A 64 -23.24 -5.49 -15.37
C LYS A 64 -24.01 -5.62 -16.69
N ASP A 65 -24.65 -4.54 -17.11
CA ASP A 65 -25.52 -4.40 -18.29
C ASP A 65 -24.89 -3.51 -19.39
N ASP A 66 -23.55 -3.29 -19.37
CA ASP A 66 -22.90 -2.60 -20.50
C ASP A 66 -23.10 -3.44 -21.78
N PRO A 67 -23.75 -2.91 -22.82
CA PRO A 67 -24.01 -3.63 -24.06
C PRO A 67 -22.73 -4.09 -24.78
N LYS A 68 -21.56 -3.59 -24.39
CA LYS A 68 -20.23 -4.02 -24.88
C LYS A 68 -19.64 -5.19 -24.10
N GLY A 69 -20.32 -5.70 -23.07
CA GLY A 69 -19.79 -6.72 -22.17
C GLY A 69 -18.77 -6.16 -21.16
N PRO A 70 -18.14 -7.03 -20.34
CA PRO A 70 -17.14 -6.61 -19.36
C PRO A 70 -15.93 -6.02 -20.07
N TYR A 71 -15.38 -4.95 -19.47
CA TYR A 71 -14.17 -4.29 -19.96
C TYR A 71 -13.02 -5.28 -20.14
N GLN A 72 -12.31 -5.15 -21.26
CA GLN A 72 -11.13 -5.93 -21.58
C GLN A 72 -9.94 -4.99 -21.78
N LEU A 73 -8.90 -5.16 -20.97
CA LEU A 73 -7.64 -4.41 -21.07
C LEU A 73 -7.02 -4.63 -22.46
N PRO A 74 -6.76 -3.59 -23.23
CA PRO A 74 -6.04 -3.72 -24.50
C PRO A 74 -4.60 -4.24 -24.24
N LEU A 75 -4.25 -5.34 -24.91
CA LEU A 75 -2.93 -5.96 -24.80
C LEU A 75 -2.18 -5.84 -26.13
N ALA A 76 -0.88 -5.55 -26.05
CA ALA A 76 0.03 -5.71 -27.17
C ALA A 76 0.19 -7.20 -27.52
N ARG A 77 0.61 -7.51 -28.75
CA ARG A 77 0.77 -8.90 -29.20
C ARG A 77 1.67 -9.72 -28.28
N GLU A 78 2.77 -9.14 -27.84
CA GLU A 78 3.69 -9.81 -26.91
C GLU A 78 3.03 -10.12 -25.56
N GLU A 79 2.23 -9.21 -25.03
CA GLU A 79 1.50 -9.37 -23.77
C GLU A 79 0.43 -10.46 -23.90
N GLN A 80 -0.27 -10.49 -25.04
CA GLN A 80 -1.22 -11.55 -25.34
C GLN A 80 -0.53 -12.92 -25.48
N ASP A 81 0.64 -12.97 -26.11
CA ASP A 81 1.41 -14.21 -26.25
C ASP A 81 1.89 -14.74 -24.89
N ILE A 82 2.20 -13.86 -23.92
CA ILE A 82 2.50 -14.27 -22.54
C ILE A 82 1.22 -14.78 -21.85
N LEU A 83 0.11 -14.06 -21.98
CA LEU A 83 -1.18 -14.44 -21.38
C LEU A 83 -1.65 -15.81 -21.88
N ASP A 84 -1.45 -16.07 -23.18
CA ASP A 84 -1.80 -17.35 -23.83
C ASP A 84 -0.79 -18.48 -23.52
N GLY A 85 0.28 -18.21 -22.79
CA GLY A 85 1.33 -19.19 -22.49
C GLY A 85 2.21 -19.56 -23.68
N LYS A 86 2.16 -18.81 -24.78
CA LYS A 86 3.00 -19.02 -25.97
C LYS A 86 4.42 -18.51 -25.77
N LYS A 87 4.58 -17.46 -24.97
CA LYS A 87 5.85 -16.85 -24.60
C LYS A 87 5.98 -16.85 -23.09
N VAL A 88 7.06 -17.44 -22.56
CA VAL A 88 7.29 -17.60 -21.12
C VAL A 88 6.06 -18.20 -20.39
N PRO A 89 5.74 -19.50 -20.63
CA PRO A 89 4.50 -20.12 -20.13
C PRO A 89 4.28 -19.95 -18.62
N ASP A 90 5.36 -19.95 -17.84
CA ASP A 90 5.29 -19.81 -16.37
C ASP A 90 4.83 -18.40 -15.91
N LEU A 91 4.92 -17.40 -16.78
CA LEU A 91 4.36 -16.06 -16.53
C LEU A 91 2.89 -15.91 -16.91
N ALA A 92 2.28 -16.87 -17.60
CA ALA A 92 0.88 -16.77 -18.05
C ALA A 92 -0.09 -16.56 -16.88
N LYS A 93 0.14 -17.25 -15.77
CA LYS A 93 -0.65 -17.12 -14.54
C LYS A 93 -0.51 -15.73 -13.91
N VAL A 94 0.72 -15.22 -13.87
CA VAL A 94 1.03 -13.87 -13.38
C VAL A 94 0.35 -12.82 -14.27
N MET A 95 0.52 -12.94 -15.59
CA MET A 95 -0.10 -12.05 -16.56
C MET A 95 -1.62 -12.05 -16.42
N LYS A 96 -2.25 -13.21 -16.25
CA LYS A 96 -3.71 -13.31 -16.05
C LYS A 96 -4.19 -12.53 -14.83
N ILE A 97 -3.45 -12.58 -13.71
CA ILE A 97 -3.81 -11.84 -12.49
C ILE A 97 -3.68 -10.34 -12.74
N VAL A 98 -2.57 -9.89 -13.34
CA VAL A 98 -2.33 -8.47 -13.64
C VAL A 98 -3.35 -7.92 -14.64
N VAL A 99 -3.71 -8.69 -15.67
CA VAL A 99 -4.75 -8.32 -16.65
C VAL A 99 -6.11 -8.23 -15.97
N ASN A 100 -6.48 -9.19 -15.13
CA ASN A 100 -7.75 -9.13 -14.38
C ASN A 100 -7.82 -7.91 -13.46
N HIS A 101 -6.70 -7.56 -12.82
CA HIS A 101 -6.58 -6.33 -12.03
C HIS A 101 -6.79 -5.10 -12.92
N GLY A 102 -6.11 -5.04 -14.07
CA GLY A 102 -6.29 -3.97 -15.04
C GLY A 102 -7.73 -3.84 -15.56
N ASN A 103 -8.40 -4.98 -15.81
CA ASN A 103 -9.80 -5.00 -16.19
C ASN A 103 -10.71 -4.40 -15.11
N ALA A 104 -10.48 -4.76 -13.83
CA ALA A 104 -11.28 -4.29 -12.70
C ALA A 104 -11.16 -2.77 -12.49
N PHE A 105 -10.03 -2.18 -12.84
CA PHE A 105 -9.77 -0.74 -12.72
C PHE A 105 -9.85 0.01 -14.06
N ILE A 106 -10.33 -0.63 -15.13
CA ILE A 106 -10.49 -0.02 -16.47
C ILE A 106 -9.17 0.62 -16.94
N ALA A 107 -8.06 -0.09 -16.72
CA ALA A 107 -6.75 0.40 -17.10
C ALA A 107 -6.63 0.57 -18.62
N GLU A 108 -5.97 1.63 -19.07
CA GLU A 108 -5.87 1.95 -20.50
C GLU A 108 -5.02 0.94 -21.27
N LYS A 109 -3.95 0.46 -20.66
CA LYS A 109 -2.95 -0.47 -21.23
C LYS A 109 -2.01 -0.96 -20.15
N LEU A 110 -1.08 -1.86 -20.49
CA LEU A 110 0.10 -2.12 -19.66
C LEU A 110 1.22 -1.12 -20.02
N VAL A 111 1.90 -0.60 -19.00
CA VAL A 111 3.09 0.26 -19.18
C VAL A 111 4.32 -0.40 -18.60
N ALA A 112 5.47 -0.18 -19.26
CA ALA A 112 6.75 -0.65 -18.76
C ALA A 112 7.13 0.07 -17.47
N LEU A 113 7.65 -0.67 -16.50
CA LEU A 113 8.22 -0.12 -15.27
C LEU A 113 9.66 0.33 -15.52
N GLY A 114 10.03 1.49 -14.98
CA GLY A 114 11.36 2.09 -15.15
C GLY A 114 12.20 2.13 -13.89
N GLY A 115 11.68 1.68 -12.75
CA GLY A 115 12.39 1.63 -11.48
C GLY A 115 12.08 0.37 -10.68
N ALA A 116 13.01 -0.05 -9.84
CA ALA A 116 12.90 -1.27 -9.05
C ALA A 116 11.57 -1.35 -8.28
N PRO A 117 10.93 -2.52 -8.19
CA PRO A 117 9.75 -2.71 -7.35
C PRO A 117 10.06 -2.49 -5.87
N HIS A 118 9.01 -2.14 -5.11
CA HIS A 118 9.06 -2.17 -3.64
C HIS A 118 7.89 -2.99 -3.11
N SER A 119 8.19 -4.11 -2.50
CA SER A 119 7.18 -5.06 -2.05
C SER A 119 6.78 -4.84 -0.60
N SER A 120 5.47 -4.81 -0.35
CA SER A 120 4.89 -4.86 0.99
C SER A 120 4.47 -6.27 1.42
N LEU A 121 4.79 -7.30 0.64
CA LEU A 121 4.51 -8.69 0.97
C LEU A 121 5.49 -9.19 2.04
N PHE A 122 5.21 -8.84 3.29
CA PHE A 122 6.11 -9.07 4.43
C PHE A 122 5.42 -9.75 5.64
N THR A 123 4.09 -9.75 5.71
CA THR A 123 3.36 -10.39 6.81
C THR A 123 3.41 -11.90 6.68
N GLY A 124 3.70 -12.59 7.77
CA GLY A 124 3.93 -14.01 7.79
C GLY A 124 2.71 -14.84 8.21
N GLN A 125 1.51 -14.48 7.79
CA GLN A 125 0.28 -15.18 8.17
C GLN A 125 -0.02 -16.37 7.25
N ASP A 126 -0.66 -17.38 7.78
CA ASP A 126 -0.95 -18.64 7.08
C ASP A 126 -1.76 -18.47 5.79
N TYR A 127 -2.62 -17.47 5.70
CA TYR A 127 -3.39 -17.18 4.48
C TYR A 127 -2.51 -16.80 3.29
N LEU A 128 -1.27 -16.39 3.50
CA LEU A 128 -0.31 -16.10 2.43
C LEU A 128 0.33 -17.36 1.81
N LYS A 129 0.19 -18.53 2.41
CA LYS A 129 0.79 -19.77 1.87
C LYS A 129 0.46 -20.04 0.39
N PRO A 130 -0.79 -19.86 -0.08
CA PRO A 130 -1.09 -20.01 -1.51
C PRO A 130 -0.39 -18.99 -2.40
N VAL A 131 -0.21 -17.75 -1.91
CA VAL A 131 0.49 -16.67 -2.61
C VAL A 131 1.99 -16.98 -2.67
N ILE A 132 2.59 -17.39 -1.54
CA ILE A 132 3.99 -17.81 -1.47
C ILE A 132 4.23 -18.97 -2.44
N LYS A 133 3.35 -19.97 -2.45
CA LYS A 133 3.44 -21.11 -3.36
C LYS A 133 3.47 -20.67 -4.82
N MET A 134 2.58 -19.76 -5.23
CA MET A 134 2.54 -19.23 -6.60
C MET A 134 3.85 -18.53 -6.97
N PHE A 135 4.39 -17.70 -6.09
CA PHE A 135 5.67 -17.03 -6.32
C PHE A 135 6.84 -18.00 -6.34
N MET A 136 6.80 -19.04 -5.51
CA MET A 136 7.82 -20.08 -5.51
C MET A 136 7.80 -20.91 -6.83
N GLU A 137 6.62 -21.20 -7.39
CA GLU A 137 6.48 -21.82 -8.71
C GLU A 137 7.19 -20.98 -9.78
N CYS A 138 7.02 -19.63 -9.74
CA CYS A 138 7.75 -18.72 -10.62
C CYS A 138 9.26 -18.80 -10.40
N ALA A 139 9.70 -18.81 -9.14
CA ALA A 139 11.14 -18.90 -8.81
C ALA A 139 11.75 -20.25 -9.23
N ASP A 140 11.01 -21.35 -9.12
CA ASP A 140 11.41 -22.69 -9.56
C ASP A 140 11.57 -22.74 -11.09
N ALA A 141 10.75 -22.01 -11.83
CA ALA A 141 10.88 -21.80 -13.27
C ALA A 141 12.01 -20.81 -13.67
N GLY A 142 12.79 -20.31 -12.71
CA GLY A 142 13.88 -19.38 -12.95
C GLY A 142 13.46 -17.92 -13.15
N ILE A 143 12.18 -17.60 -12.95
CA ILE A 143 11.65 -16.25 -13.09
C ILE A 143 12.11 -15.40 -11.91
N LYS A 144 12.54 -14.18 -12.21
CA LYS A 144 12.90 -13.15 -11.24
C LYS A 144 12.22 -11.83 -11.59
N ALA A 145 12.11 -10.94 -10.62
CA ALA A 145 11.74 -9.56 -10.90
C ALA A 145 12.73 -8.95 -11.91
N TYR A 146 12.22 -8.06 -12.77
CA TYR A 146 13.01 -7.46 -13.85
C TYR A 146 14.18 -6.59 -13.34
N ALA A 147 14.16 -6.22 -12.08
CA ALA A 147 15.24 -5.52 -11.37
C ALA A 147 15.33 -6.00 -9.91
N PRO A 148 16.50 -5.94 -9.27
CA PRO A 148 16.65 -6.14 -7.83
C PRO A 148 15.71 -5.18 -7.08
N TYR A 149 15.03 -5.67 -6.05
CA TYR A 149 13.96 -4.90 -5.40
C TYR A 149 14.06 -4.90 -3.89
N THR A 150 13.43 -3.91 -3.27
CA THR A 150 13.35 -3.77 -1.82
C THR A 150 12.06 -4.38 -1.28
N VAL A 151 12.07 -4.74 -0.01
CA VAL A 151 10.92 -5.31 0.71
C VAL A 151 10.75 -4.61 2.04
N ASN A 152 9.54 -4.42 2.49
CA ASN A 152 9.24 -3.88 3.81
C ASN A 152 9.98 -4.64 4.93
N PRO A 153 10.25 -3.99 6.08
CA PRO A 153 10.85 -4.64 7.23
C PRO A 153 10.11 -5.91 7.64
N ARG A 154 10.84 -6.86 8.19
CA ARG A 154 10.23 -8.04 8.81
C ARG A 154 9.31 -7.64 9.95
N CYS A 155 8.27 -8.44 10.19
CA CYS A 155 7.34 -8.22 11.30
C CYS A 155 8.00 -8.38 12.66
N TYR A 156 9.05 -9.20 12.74
CA TYR A 156 9.85 -9.39 13.95
C TYR A 156 11.29 -9.75 13.60
N ASP A 157 12.19 -9.52 14.53
CA ASP A 157 13.58 -9.94 14.44
C ASP A 157 13.70 -11.44 14.69
N VAL A 158 13.92 -12.21 13.62
CA VAL A 158 14.02 -13.66 13.68
C VAL A 158 15.24 -14.15 14.48
N TYR A 159 16.22 -13.30 14.72
CA TYR A 159 17.44 -13.67 15.48
C TYR A 159 17.28 -13.47 16.98
N ASN A 160 16.70 -12.35 17.39
CA ASN A 160 16.62 -11.99 18.80
C ASN A 160 15.29 -12.40 19.42
N VAL A 161 14.17 -12.22 18.70
CA VAL A 161 12.84 -12.52 19.23
C VAL A 161 12.65 -14.03 19.43
N GLU A 162 13.05 -14.86 18.46
CA GLU A 162 12.93 -16.32 18.59
C GLU A 162 13.70 -16.90 19.78
N ASN A 163 14.80 -16.26 20.16
CA ASN A 163 15.62 -16.71 21.29
C ASN A 163 15.16 -16.17 22.65
N ASN A 164 14.42 -15.06 22.68
CA ASN A 164 14.14 -14.31 23.90
C ASN A 164 12.65 -14.14 24.20
N ALA A 165 11.76 -14.37 23.25
CA ALA A 165 10.33 -14.16 23.47
C ALA A 165 9.73 -15.23 24.36
N LYS A 166 8.96 -14.80 25.36
CA LYS A 166 8.26 -15.72 26.29
C LYS A 166 7.07 -16.40 25.66
N ASP A 167 6.51 -15.81 24.60
CA ASP A 167 5.29 -16.31 23.94
C ASP A 167 5.51 -16.46 22.42
N MET A 168 6.39 -17.39 22.09
CA MET A 168 6.70 -17.71 20.69
C MET A 168 5.48 -18.28 19.94
N LYS A 169 4.51 -18.88 20.65
CA LYS A 169 3.32 -19.42 20.01
C LYS A 169 2.52 -18.34 19.29
N VAL A 170 2.28 -17.18 19.93
CA VAL A 170 1.57 -16.06 19.32
C VAL A 170 2.35 -15.49 18.13
N ILE A 171 3.66 -15.38 18.26
CA ILE A 171 4.53 -14.89 17.16
C ILE A 171 4.45 -15.83 15.96
N TYR A 172 4.52 -17.14 16.15
CA TYR A 172 4.40 -18.11 15.06
C TYR A 172 3.00 -18.16 14.44
N GLU A 173 1.95 -17.99 15.24
CA GLU A 173 0.57 -17.92 14.72
C GLU A 173 0.39 -16.70 13.80
N LEU A 174 1.00 -15.57 14.13
CA LEU A 174 0.88 -14.32 13.34
C LEU A 174 1.89 -14.24 12.18
N TYR A 175 3.11 -14.75 12.38
CA TYR A 175 4.23 -14.47 11.48
C TYR A 175 5.04 -15.74 11.12
N GLY A 176 4.49 -16.93 11.34
CA GLY A 176 5.22 -18.19 11.19
C GLY A 176 5.77 -18.46 9.78
N VAL A 177 5.17 -17.89 8.73
CA VAL A 177 5.66 -18.01 7.35
C VAL A 177 6.71 -16.95 6.96
N GLN A 178 7.21 -16.15 7.91
CA GLN A 178 8.19 -15.09 7.61
C GLN A 178 9.45 -15.63 6.94
N ARG A 179 9.94 -16.80 7.36
CA ARG A 179 11.12 -17.43 6.76
C ARG A 179 10.88 -17.89 5.33
N ASP A 180 9.67 -18.38 5.05
CA ASP A 180 9.28 -18.78 3.69
C ASP A 180 9.19 -17.57 2.78
N LEU A 181 8.64 -16.44 3.29
CA LEU A 181 8.64 -15.16 2.59
C LEU A 181 10.06 -14.66 2.31
N ASP A 182 10.95 -14.71 3.28
CA ASP A 182 12.34 -14.30 3.10
C ASP A 182 13.02 -15.12 2.02
N TYR A 183 12.85 -16.43 2.04
CA TYR A 183 13.40 -17.32 1.05
C TYR A 183 12.81 -17.07 -0.35
N MET A 184 11.51 -16.88 -0.44
CA MET A 184 10.81 -16.53 -1.67
C MET A 184 11.34 -15.22 -2.27
N HIS A 185 11.45 -14.17 -1.47
CA HIS A 185 11.96 -12.88 -1.93
C HIS A 185 13.41 -12.96 -2.43
N ALA A 186 14.26 -13.70 -1.73
CA ALA A 186 15.65 -13.92 -2.17
C ALA A 186 15.71 -14.61 -3.51
N ARG A 187 14.89 -15.64 -3.73
CA ARG A 187 14.83 -16.37 -5.01
C ARG A 187 14.28 -15.54 -6.16
N LEU A 188 13.34 -14.65 -5.89
CA LEU A 188 12.75 -13.75 -6.89
C LEU A 188 13.61 -12.52 -7.20
N GLY A 189 14.74 -12.33 -6.51
CA GLY A 189 15.72 -11.29 -6.85
C GLY A 189 15.85 -10.14 -5.88
N ALA A 190 15.26 -10.22 -4.67
CA ALA A 190 15.66 -9.31 -3.61
C ALA A 190 17.13 -9.57 -3.25
N PRO A 191 18.02 -8.56 -3.28
CA PRO A 191 19.47 -8.76 -3.30
C PRO A 191 20.05 -9.37 -2.02
N ASP A 192 19.42 -9.12 -0.89
CA ASP A 192 19.84 -9.63 0.41
C ASP A 192 18.62 -9.88 1.30
N LEU A 193 18.69 -10.94 2.13
CA LEU A 193 17.70 -11.20 3.17
C LEU A 193 17.59 -10.06 4.18
N ASN A 194 18.64 -9.27 4.37
CA ASN A 194 18.67 -8.12 5.25
C ASN A 194 18.22 -6.81 4.58
N PHE A 195 18.03 -6.79 3.27
CA PHE A 195 17.55 -5.62 2.55
C PHE A 195 16.05 -5.42 2.73
N ARG A 196 15.66 -5.29 3.98
CA ARG A 196 14.28 -5.22 4.48
C ARG A 196 14.02 -3.86 5.09
N SER A 197 13.79 -2.87 4.24
CA SER A 197 13.40 -1.53 4.67
C SER A 197 12.69 -0.80 3.54
N CYS A 198 11.97 0.27 3.87
CA CYS A 198 11.41 1.17 2.86
C CYS A 198 12.52 2.01 2.20
N ALA A 199 13.58 1.36 1.75
CA ALA A 199 14.76 2.01 1.18
C ALA A 199 14.63 2.37 -0.31
N CYS A 200 13.47 2.11 -0.91
CA CYS A 200 13.18 2.41 -2.31
C CYS A 200 13.28 3.91 -2.67
N TYR A 201 13.25 4.79 -1.68
CA TYR A 201 13.35 6.25 -1.83
C TYR A 201 14.60 6.84 -1.13
N VAL A 202 15.58 6.04 -0.78
CA VAL A 202 16.81 6.49 -0.11
C VAL A 202 17.94 6.54 -1.13
N ASP A 203 18.57 7.72 -1.28
CA ASP A 203 19.60 7.96 -2.29
C ASP A 203 20.82 7.05 -2.12
N GLU A 204 21.20 6.77 -0.87
CA GLU A 204 22.37 5.95 -0.54
C GLU A 204 22.24 4.50 -1.02
N VAL A 205 21.02 4.04 -1.27
CA VAL A 205 20.76 2.71 -1.85
C VAL A 205 21.05 2.68 -3.35
N GLY A 206 20.99 3.85 -4.02
CA GLY A 206 21.35 3.98 -5.42
C GLY A 206 20.33 3.43 -6.42
N ASN A 207 19.10 3.16 -5.97
CA ASN A 207 18.04 2.62 -6.82
C ASN A 207 16.85 3.58 -7.00
N GLN A 208 17.00 4.84 -6.62
CA GLN A 208 15.96 5.86 -6.77
C GLN A 208 15.58 6.07 -8.24
N PRO A 209 14.29 5.93 -8.61
CA PRO A 209 13.85 6.23 -9.96
C PRO A 209 13.79 7.74 -10.21
N LYS A 210 13.92 8.13 -11.49
CA LYS A 210 13.77 9.53 -11.89
C LYS A 210 12.30 9.97 -11.83
N PRO A 211 12.02 11.28 -11.60
CA PRO A 211 10.66 11.81 -11.68
C PRO A 211 9.96 11.42 -13.00
N GLY A 212 8.67 11.18 -12.95
CA GLY A 212 7.87 10.73 -14.09
C GLY A 212 7.91 9.22 -14.37
N THR A 213 8.81 8.47 -13.69
CA THR A 213 8.95 7.03 -13.89
C THR A 213 7.74 6.27 -13.35
N TYR A 214 7.25 5.29 -14.12
CA TYR A 214 6.29 4.30 -13.64
C TYR A 214 6.99 3.26 -12.79
N VAL A 215 6.49 3.05 -11.58
CA VAL A 215 7.01 2.05 -10.64
C VAL A 215 5.89 1.21 -10.04
N ALA A 216 6.21 -0.01 -9.63
CA ALA A 216 5.28 -0.86 -8.88
C ALA A 216 5.71 -0.87 -7.41
N TRP A 217 5.19 0.09 -6.66
CA TRP A 217 5.43 0.18 -5.23
C TRP A 217 4.16 -0.14 -4.44
N ALA A 218 4.33 -0.70 -3.28
CA ALA A 218 3.31 -0.88 -2.28
C ALA A 218 3.77 -0.27 -0.96
N GLU A 219 2.91 -0.27 0.03
CA GLU A 219 3.08 0.37 1.32
C GLU A 219 2.72 1.87 1.29
N SER A 220 2.01 2.33 2.32
CA SER A 220 1.41 3.68 2.34
C SER A 220 2.45 4.80 2.29
N SER A 221 3.55 4.69 3.05
CA SER A 221 4.59 5.72 3.07
C SER A 221 5.37 5.78 1.77
N ALA A 222 5.73 4.64 1.19
CA ALA A 222 6.48 4.58 -0.06
C ALA A 222 5.66 5.10 -1.24
N VAL A 223 4.41 4.68 -1.35
CA VAL A 223 3.51 5.12 -2.43
C VAL A 223 3.23 6.62 -2.34
N ASN A 224 2.91 7.12 -1.14
CA ASN A 224 2.63 8.54 -0.97
C ASN A 224 3.87 9.38 -1.26
N TYR A 225 5.00 9.08 -0.63
CA TYR A 225 6.25 9.81 -0.82
C TYR A 225 6.75 9.74 -2.27
N GLY A 226 6.66 8.56 -2.90
CA GLY A 226 7.01 8.38 -4.31
C GLY A 226 6.20 9.28 -5.23
N ASN A 227 4.87 9.33 -5.06
CA ASN A 227 4.01 10.17 -5.88
C ASN A 227 4.15 11.67 -5.57
N SER A 228 4.23 12.05 -4.28
CA SER A 228 4.21 13.45 -3.84
C SER A 228 5.58 14.13 -3.92
N ALA A 229 6.59 13.53 -3.30
CA ALA A 229 7.90 14.16 -3.16
C ALA A 229 8.85 13.82 -4.30
N MET A 230 8.79 12.60 -4.83
CA MET A 230 9.71 12.16 -5.89
C MET A 230 9.14 12.33 -7.31
N GLY A 231 7.86 12.68 -7.45
CA GLY A 231 7.21 12.81 -8.75
C GLY A 231 7.09 11.51 -9.54
N LEU A 232 7.12 10.36 -8.87
CA LEU A 232 6.93 9.05 -9.48
C LEU A 232 5.45 8.79 -9.80
N ARG A 233 5.19 7.69 -10.51
CA ARG A 233 3.84 7.26 -10.88
C ARG A 233 3.62 5.83 -10.40
N THR A 234 2.88 5.67 -9.31
CA THR A 234 2.52 4.36 -8.76
C THR A 234 1.14 4.39 -8.10
N ASN A 235 0.38 3.33 -8.29
CA ASN A 235 -0.87 3.15 -7.56
C ASN A 235 -0.62 2.63 -6.14
N ARG A 236 -1.66 2.69 -5.30
CA ARG A 236 -1.72 2.00 -4.01
C ARG A 236 -1.95 0.51 -4.28
N ASN A 237 -0.89 -0.21 -4.61
CA ASN A 237 -0.99 -1.63 -4.91
C ASN A 237 -1.31 -2.44 -3.65
N ALA A 238 -2.18 -3.44 -3.80
CA ALA A 238 -2.36 -4.46 -2.78
C ALA A 238 -1.08 -5.28 -2.63
N SER A 239 -0.80 -5.74 -1.41
CA SER A 239 0.39 -6.54 -1.10
C SER A 239 0.52 -7.75 -2.02
N GLY A 240 1.63 -7.84 -2.73
CA GLY A 240 1.92 -8.84 -3.75
C GLY A 240 1.61 -8.44 -5.20
N MET A 241 0.68 -7.49 -5.44
CA MET A 241 0.39 -7.01 -6.80
C MET A 241 1.61 -6.28 -7.40
N GLU A 242 2.32 -5.51 -6.60
CA GLU A 242 3.56 -4.84 -6.99
C GLU A 242 4.64 -5.82 -7.42
N LEU A 243 4.72 -6.97 -6.74
CA LEU A 243 5.68 -8.01 -7.09
C LEU A 243 5.27 -8.74 -8.38
N LEU A 244 3.97 -9.02 -8.58
CA LEU A 244 3.47 -9.56 -9.85
C LEU A 244 3.80 -8.64 -11.03
N CYS A 245 3.58 -7.34 -10.86
CA CYS A 245 4.01 -6.33 -11.83
C CYS A 245 5.53 -6.34 -12.03
N GLY A 246 6.29 -6.51 -10.95
CA GLY A 246 7.74 -6.63 -10.97
C GLY A 246 8.26 -7.84 -11.73
N LEU A 247 7.58 -9.00 -11.65
CA LEU A 247 7.93 -10.19 -12.45
C LEU A 247 7.68 -9.98 -13.94
N LEU A 248 6.65 -9.20 -14.29
CA LEU A 248 6.34 -8.87 -15.69
C LEU A 248 7.15 -7.68 -16.23
N GLY A 249 7.71 -6.85 -15.36
CA GLY A 249 8.27 -5.55 -15.73
C GLY A 249 7.23 -4.56 -16.24
N LYS A 250 5.95 -4.80 -15.99
CA LYS A 250 4.83 -4.00 -16.48
C LYS A 250 3.73 -3.86 -15.44
N ALA A 251 3.00 -2.74 -15.48
CA ALA A 251 1.85 -2.50 -14.62
C ALA A 251 0.66 -1.93 -15.41
N PRO A 252 -0.59 -2.15 -14.98
CA PRO A 252 -1.76 -1.55 -15.57
C PRO A 252 -1.80 -0.04 -15.36
N LEU A 253 -2.02 0.73 -16.42
CA LEU A 253 -2.08 2.20 -16.41
C LEU A 253 -3.48 2.66 -16.00
N PHE A 254 -3.63 3.09 -14.76
CA PHE A 254 -4.85 3.68 -14.21
C PHE A 254 -4.52 4.52 -12.97
N GLY A 255 -5.50 5.23 -12.42
CA GLY A 255 -5.42 5.94 -11.14
C GLY A 255 -4.21 6.89 -11.06
N LEU A 256 -3.43 6.81 -9.98
CA LEU A 256 -2.26 7.68 -9.74
C LEU A 256 -1.15 7.57 -10.79
N MET A 257 -1.21 6.60 -11.69
CA MET A 257 -0.26 6.48 -12.79
C MET A 257 -0.62 7.39 -13.97
N THR A 258 -1.88 7.84 -14.08
CA THR A 258 -2.37 8.75 -15.14
C THR A 258 -2.30 10.21 -14.70
N ASP A 259 -2.28 11.15 -15.64
CA ASP A 259 -2.33 12.58 -15.35
C ASP A 259 -3.68 12.95 -14.71
N GLU A 260 -4.77 12.38 -15.23
CA GLU A 260 -6.11 12.61 -14.72
C GLU A 260 -6.27 12.13 -13.27
N GLY A 261 -5.83 10.90 -12.98
CA GLY A 261 -5.92 10.33 -11.63
C GLY A 261 -5.02 11.01 -10.59
N ARG A 262 -4.08 11.85 -11.04
CA ARG A 262 -3.21 12.65 -10.16
C ARG A 262 -3.75 14.05 -9.86
N MET A 263 -4.80 14.47 -10.53
CA MET A 263 -5.36 15.79 -10.29
C MET A 263 -5.89 15.92 -8.86
N SER A 264 -5.46 16.98 -8.17
CA SER A 264 -5.96 17.30 -6.84
C SER A 264 -7.34 17.96 -6.94
N THR A 265 -8.27 17.48 -6.13
CA THR A 265 -9.63 18.02 -6.02
C THR A 265 -9.87 18.76 -4.70
N TRP A 266 -8.87 18.75 -3.81
CA TRP A 266 -8.91 19.41 -2.51
C TRP A 266 -7.68 20.29 -2.30
N LEU A 267 -7.90 21.50 -1.79
CA LEU A 267 -6.87 22.37 -1.24
C LEU A 267 -6.97 22.34 0.29
N VAL A 268 -5.90 21.90 0.95
CA VAL A 268 -5.78 21.89 2.41
C VAL A 268 -4.87 23.03 2.85
N ASP A 269 -5.44 24.07 3.43
CA ASP A 269 -4.72 25.22 3.96
C ASP A 269 -4.33 24.98 5.43
N VAL A 270 -3.05 24.69 5.68
CA VAL A 270 -2.52 24.36 7.01
C VAL A 270 -2.25 25.61 7.82
N LYS A 271 -3.15 25.94 8.74
CA LYS A 271 -3.04 27.11 9.63
C LYS A 271 -2.75 26.68 11.07
N THR A 272 -1.49 26.58 11.41
CA THR A 272 -1.03 26.28 12.77
C THR A 272 -0.17 27.39 13.31
N SER A 273 -0.26 27.65 14.62
CA SER A 273 0.55 28.67 15.31
C SER A 273 1.95 28.19 15.67
N LYS A 274 2.17 26.87 15.66
CA LYS A 274 3.44 26.20 15.92
C LYS A 274 3.56 24.99 14.99
N GLU A 275 4.75 24.43 14.90
CA GLU A 275 4.98 23.18 14.15
C GLU A 275 4.02 22.09 14.66
N PRO A 276 3.28 21.44 13.73
CA PRO A 276 2.35 20.40 14.11
C PRO A 276 3.09 19.07 14.39
N ASP A 277 2.41 18.15 15.10
CA ASP A 277 2.73 16.73 14.98
C ASP A 277 2.30 16.27 13.58
N TRP A 278 3.26 15.85 12.78
CA TRP A 278 3.06 15.52 11.37
C TRP A 278 2.18 14.28 11.14
N GLY A 279 2.24 13.31 12.06
CA GLY A 279 1.35 12.15 12.03
C GLY A 279 -0.10 12.52 12.34
N VAL A 280 -0.31 13.38 13.34
CA VAL A 280 -1.64 13.89 13.70
C VAL A 280 -2.21 14.75 12.58
N LEU A 281 -1.41 15.63 12.00
CA LEU A 281 -1.83 16.45 10.86
C LEU A 281 -2.23 15.58 9.67
N GLY A 282 -1.40 14.61 9.31
CA GLY A 282 -1.69 13.67 8.23
C GLY A 282 -2.97 12.88 8.47
N THR A 283 -3.18 12.39 9.69
CA THR A 283 -4.41 11.70 10.09
C THR A 283 -5.63 12.60 9.93
N ALA A 284 -5.56 13.85 10.41
CA ALA A 284 -6.66 14.81 10.31
C ALA A 284 -7.01 15.12 8.85
N ILE A 285 -6.00 15.24 7.98
CA ILE A 285 -6.20 15.42 6.53
C ILE A 285 -6.89 14.19 5.95
N GLY A 286 -6.36 13.00 6.19
CA GLY A 286 -6.88 11.75 5.63
C GLY A 286 -8.32 11.46 6.03
N LEU A 287 -8.68 11.69 7.30
CA LEU A 287 -10.06 11.55 7.80
C LEU A 287 -11.02 12.55 7.16
N LYS A 288 -10.53 13.72 6.73
CA LYS A 288 -11.35 14.75 6.10
C LYS A 288 -11.47 14.56 4.60
N VAL A 289 -10.40 14.10 3.96
CA VAL A 289 -10.28 13.95 2.50
C VAL A 289 -10.27 12.46 2.17
N VAL A 290 -11.45 11.88 2.14
CA VAL A 290 -11.64 10.45 1.83
C VAL A 290 -11.62 10.24 0.31
N ASP A 291 -10.91 9.21 -0.15
CA ASP A 291 -10.82 8.76 -1.56
C ASP A 291 -10.43 9.85 -2.59
N ALA A 292 -9.68 10.87 -2.17
CA ALA A 292 -9.22 11.92 -3.05
C ALA A 292 -7.73 12.25 -2.82
N ASN A 293 -7.15 13.00 -3.75
CA ASN A 293 -5.78 13.53 -3.65
C ASN A 293 -5.84 15.01 -3.26
N PRO A 294 -5.58 15.38 -2.00
CA PRO A 294 -5.42 16.77 -1.63
C PRO A 294 -4.05 17.31 -2.00
N VAL A 295 -3.97 18.62 -2.22
CA VAL A 295 -2.71 19.38 -2.13
C VAL A 295 -2.74 20.20 -0.85
N SER A 296 -1.64 20.17 -0.07
CA SER A 296 -1.49 20.99 1.13
C SER A 296 -0.64 22.24 0.84
N VAL A 297 -1.01 23.34 1.48
CA VAL A 297 -0.26 24.60 1.47
C VAL A 297 -0.13 25.11 2.91
N GLY A 298 0.87 25.99 3.15
CA GLY A 298 1.10 26.59 4.47
C GLY A 298 1.88 25.71 5.46
N ALA A 299 2.32 24.53 5.03
CA ALA A 299 3.25 23.69 5.78
C ALA A 299 4.73 24.03 5.48
N ASP A 300 4.98 24.70 4.37
CA ASP A 300 6.29 25.14 3.87
C ASP A 300 7.10 25.97 4.87
N LYS A 301 6.44 26.77 5.72
CA LYS A 301 7.11 27.51 6.79
C LYS A 301 7.86 26.63 7.82
N TYR A 302 7.53 25.33 7.88
CA TYR A 302 8.21 24.35 8.73
C TYR A 302 9.02 23.34 7.94
N LEU A 303 8.53 22.94 6.77
CA LEU A 303 9.14 21.93 5.91
C LEU A 303 10.18 22.51 4.95
N GLY A 304 10.08 23.82 4.66
CA GLY A 304 10.78 24.41 3.52
C GLY A 304 10.06 24.11 2.20
N THR A 305 10.65 24.56 1.10
CA THR A 305 10.08 24.46 -0.25
C THR A 305 10.75 23.41 -1.11
N GLU A 306 11.75 22.70 -0.57
CA GLU A 306 12.47 21.66 -1.28
C GLU A 306 12.53 20.38 -0.44
N VAL A 307 12.44 19.23 -1.11
CA VAL A 307 12.64 17.92 -0.45
C VAL A 307 14.12 17.76 -0.13
N SER A 308 14.39 17.39 1.12
CA SER A 308 15.75 17.20 1.63
C SER A 308 15.79 16.07 2.66
N ASN A 309 16.97 15.57 2.98
CA ASN A 309 17.14 14.59 4.04
C ASN A 309 16.64 15.10 5.41
N ALA A 310 16.61 16.42 5.61
CA ALA A 310 16.13 17.03 6.86
C ALA A 310 14.62 16.93 7.04
N ASN A 311 13.84 17.02 5.95
CA ASN A 311 12.37 17.02 5.98
C ASN A 311 11.73 15.74 5.44
N MET A 312 12.50 14.88 4.77
CA MET A 312 11.99 13.64 4.18
C MET A 312 11.19 12.78 5.16
N HIS A 313 11.68 12.62 6.39
CA HIS A 313 11.00 11.81 7.39
C HIS A 313 9.67 12.42 7.85
N LEU A 314 9.55 13.74 7.87
CA LEU A 314 8.32 14.46 8.21
C LEU A 314 7.28 14.32 7.10
N LEU A 315 7.69 14.48 5.85
CA LEU A 315 6.85 14.27 4.67
C LEU A 315 6.34 12.83 4.59
N LYS A 316 7.20 11.85 4.88
CA LYS A 316 6.82 10.44 4.94
C LYS A 316 5.82 10.15 6.05
N LEU A 317 6.04 10.67 7.24
CA LEU A 317 5.15 10.48 8.39
C LEU A 317 3.77 11.08 8.09
N MET A 318 3.72 12.32 7.63
CA MET A 318 2.47 12.98 7.26
C MET A 318 1.74 12.26 6.13
N GLY A 319 2.45 11.94 5.05
CA GLY A 319 1.88 11.25 3.89
C GLY A 319 1.39 9.84 4.21
N SER A 320 2.13 9.08 5.01
CA SER A 320 1.72 7.75 5.47
C SER A 320 0.46 7.81 6.32
N ALA A 321 0.40 8.73 7.28
CA ALA A 321 -0.77 8.93 8.12
C ALA A 321 -2.00 9.37 7.30
N THR A 322 -1.82 10.26 6.33
CA THR A 322 -2.87 10.71 5.41
C THR A 322 -3.42 9.55 4.57
N ALA A 323 -2.55 8.76 3.97
CA ALA A 323 -2.95 7.63 3.14
C ALA A 323 -3.60 6.50 3.96
N SER A 324 -3.14 6.27 5.19
CA SER A 324 -3.71 5.26 6.09
C SER A 324 -5.05 5.68 6.71
N SER A 325 -5.38 6.97 6.66
CA SER A 325 -6.61 7.51 7.27
C SER A 325 -7.72 7.79 6.27
N GLY A 326 -7.50 7.58 4.95
CA GLY A 326 -8.57 7.62 3.96
C GLY A 326 -8.25 8.31 2.64
N ALA A 327 -7.31 9.25 2.57
CA ALA A 327 -6.96 9.89 1.31
C ALA A 327 -6.18 8.93 0.38
N VAL A 328 -6.25 9.20 -0.92
CA VAL A 328 -5.53 8.39 -1.93
C VAL A 328 -4.03 8.71 -1.90
N GLY A 329 -3.70 9.97 -1.72
CA GLY A 329 -2.34 10.49 -1.65
C GLY A 329 -2.32 11.84 -0.94
N LEU A 330 -1.23 12.55 -1.01
CA LEU A 330 -1.08 13.92 -0.53
C LEU A 330 0.04 14.59 -1.31
N TYR A 331 -0.23 15.73 -1.90
CA TYR A 331 0.77 16.58 -2.56
C TYR A 331 1.07 17.80 -1.69
N HIS A 332 2.30 18.33 -1.84
CA HIS A 332 2.78 19.48 -1.09
C HIS A 332 3.19 20.61 -2.04
#